data_dffeda1a3cf278f727cf2cd580da9186
#
_entry.id   dffeda1a3cf278f727cf2cd580da9186
#
_cell.length_a   1.000
_cell.length_b   1.000
_cell.length_c   1.000
_cell.angle_alpha   90.00
_cell.angle_beta   90.00
_cell.angle_gamma   90.00
#
_symmetry.space_group_name_H-M   'P 1'
#
loop_
_entity.id
_entity.type
_entity.pdbx_description
1 polymer ?
#
loop_
_entity_poly.entity_id
_entity_poly.type
_entity_poly.pdbx_seq_one_letter_code
_entity_poly.pdbx_strand_id
1 'polypeptide(L)'
;MCTAISFKTENHYFGRNLDLEYSYEESVTVTPRNYPFLFRKAGELRNHYAMIGMAYVVDDYPLYYDATNEKGLSMAGLSFEENAHYFPENQEKENVTPFELIPYLLGQCADVDEVEEMLSTVNIVNEAFNKELPLSPLHWLIADEKRSIVVESLASGLKVYQNVTGVLTNNPPFLQQMFQLNQYMALSKELPTNHFAPNIPLAVYSRGMGALGLPGDLSSTSRFVRAVFAKENSVCGTGDSESISQFFHILGAVEQQRGLVHMGDNKYEITVYSSCCNTKKGVYYYKTYDNSQITGVDMYKTNLDGQSLVRYPLVSSQQIRWQNV
;
A
#
# COMPACT_ATOMS: atom_id res chain seq x y z
N MET A 1 11.52 -0.73 2.42
CA MET A 1 10.80 0.20 1.49
C MET A 1 9.43 -0.35 1.14
N CYS A 2 8.61 0.33 0.35
CA CYS A 2 7.24 -0.11 0.06
C CYS A 2 6.70 0.54 -1.21
N THR A 3 5.68 -0.06 -1.81
CA THR A 3 4.89 0.55 -2.89
C THR A 3 3.42 0.18 -2.69
N ALA A 4 2.52 1.15 -2.63
CA ALA A 4 1.09 0.92 -2.56
C ALA A 4 0.38 1.50 -3.78
N ILE A 5 -0.67 0.83 -4.26
CA ILE A 5 -1.44 1.25 -5.42
C ILE A 5 -2.95 1.11 -5.18
N SER A 6 -3.68 2.04 -5.76
CA SER A 6 -5.13 2.02 -5.95
C SER A 6 -5.40 1.88 -7.44
N PHE A 7 -6.14 0.87 -7.86
CA PHE A 7 -6.37 0.52 -9.24
C PHE A 7 -7.85 0.22 -9.48
N LYS A 8 -8.41 0.79 -10.53
CA LYS A 8 -9.83 0.61 -10.86
C LYS A 8 -9.99 0.02 -12.27
N THR A 9 -10.79 -1.03 -12.34
CA THR A 9 -11.37 -1.56 -13.58
C THR A 9 -12.89 -1.45 -13.47
N GLU A 10 -13.64 -2.54 -13.50
CA GLU A 10 -15.06 -2.56 -13.09
C GLU A 10 -15.20 -2.43 -11.58
N ASN A 11 -14.35 -3.13 -10.83
CA ASN A 11 -14.23 -2.99 -9.37
C ASN A 11 -12.99 -2.15 -9.01
N HIS A 12 -12.92 -1.74 -7.75
CA HIS A 12 -11.77 -1.07 -7.18
C HIS A 12 -10.89 -2.10 -6.46
N TYR A 13 -9.59 -1.99 -6.67
CA TYR A 13 -8.56 -2.84 -6.06
C TYR A 13 -7.52 -1.97 -5.36
N PHE A 14 -7.11 -2.41 -4.18
CA PHE A 14 -6.12 -1.73 -3.36
C PHE A 14 -5.13 -2.73 -2.78
N GLY A 15 -3.87 -2.39 -2.72
CA GLY A 15 -2.85 -3.26 -2.11
C GLY A 15 -1.44 -2.71 -2.26
N ARG A 16 -0.46 -3.53 -1.90
CA ARG A 16 0.92 -3.08 -1.78
C ARG A 16 1.95 -4.18 -1.97
N ASN A 17 3.22 -3.75 -2.18
CA ASN A 17 4.41 -4.51 -1.81
C ASN A 17 4.87 -4.05 -0.43
N LEU A 18 5.10 -4.98 0.49
CA LEU A 18 5.84 -4.73 1.72
C LEU A 18 7.29 -5.16 1.50
N ASP A 19 8.20 -4.20 1.51
CA ASP A 19 9.63 -4.45 1.26
C ASP A 19 10.40 -4.26 2.56
N LEU A 20 10.96 -5.36 3.08
CA LEU A 20 11.74 -5.46 4.32
C LEU A 20 12.83 -6.52 4.15
N GLU A 21 13.72 -6.64 5.13
CA GLU A 21 14.77 -7.67 5.13
C GLU A 21 14.27 -9.05 5.60
N TYR A 22 13.13 -9.12 6.30
CA TYR A 22 12.50 -10.36 6.79
C TYR A 22 11.01 -10.13 7.10
N SER A 23 10.27 -11.24 7.23
CA SER A 23 8.88 -11.25 7.71
C SER A 23 8.83 -11.16 9.24
N TYR A 24 7.86 -10.41 9.77
CA TYR A 24 7.53 -10.37 11.20
C TYR A 24 6.48 -11.41 11.60
N GLU A 25 6.24 -12.41 10.77
CA GLU A 25 5.16 -13.41 10.92
C GLU A 25 3.76 -12.76 10.84
N GLU A 26 3.64 -11.78 9.96
CA GLU A 26 2.37 -11.14 9.64
C GLU A 26 1.36 -12.16 9.12
N SER A 27 0.09 -11.87 9.31
CA SER A 27 -1.02 -12.70 8.87
C SER A 27 -2.12 -11.86 8.23
N VAL A 28 -2.89 -12.44 7.30
CA VAL A 28 -4.15 -11.83 6.91
C VAL A 28 -5.09 -11.89 8.10
N THR A 29 -5.50 -10.74 8.57
CA THR A 29 -6.29 -10.58 9.79
C THR A 29 -7.62 -9.93 9.46
N VAL A 30 -8.72 -10.56 9.89
CA VAL A 30 -10.06 -9.97 9.88
C VAL A 30 -10.37 -9.48 11.28
N THR A 31 -10.67 -8.18 11.40
CA THR A 31 -11.19 -7.58 12.64
C THR A 31 -12.70 -7.43 12.49
N PRO A 32 -13.51 -8.21 13.28
CA PRO A 32 -14.96 -8.12 13.25
C PRO A 32 -15.49 -6.81 13.86
N ARG A 33 -16.74 -6.45 13.57
CA ARG A 33 -17.38 -5.19 13.99
C ARG A 33 -17.42 -4.94 15.49
N ASN A 34 -17.45 -5.99 16.30
CA ASN A 34 -17.57 -5.90 17.75
C ASN A 34 -16.23 -6.21 18.48
N TYR A 35 -15.13 -6.29 17.75
CA TYR A 35 -13.80 -6.37 18.36
C TYR A 35 -13.51 -5.05 19.08
N PRO A 36 -13.18 -5.05 20.39
CA PRO A 36 -12.97 -3.80 21.11
C PRO A 36 -11.56 -3.25 20.83
N PHE A 37 -11.45 -2.18 20.02
CA PHE A 37 -10.21 -1.42 19.94
C PHE A 37 -10.05 -0.56 21.19
N LEU A 38 -8.93 -0.72 21.86
CA LEU A 38 -8.50 0.13 22.99
C LEU A 38 -7.37 1.01 22.50
N PHE A 39 -7.70 2.20 22.00
CA PHE A 39 -6.71 3.16 21.53
C PHE A 39 -6.00 3.84 22.71
N ARG A 40 -4.71 4.10 22.55
CA ARG A 40 -3.86 4.69 23.59
C ARG A 40 -4.37 6.03 24.12
N LYS A 41 -4.89 6.86 23.22
CA LYS A 41 -5.36 8.21 23.55
C LYS A 41 -6.80 8.48 23.13
N ALA A 42 -7.28 7.84 22.08
CA ALA A 42 -8.61 8.06 21.53
C ALA A 42 -9.73 7.21 22.20
N GLY A 43 -9.40 6.50 23.28
CA GLY A 43 -10.38 5.74 24.05
C GLY A 43 -10.76 4.40 23.44
N GLU A 44 -11.96 3.91 23.72
CA GLU A 44 -12.44 2.61 23.27
C GLU A 44 -13.42 2.74 22.10
N LEU A 45 -13.24 1.90 21.07
CA LEU A 45 -14.15 1.77 19.94
C LEU A 45 -14.69 0.34 19.86
N ARG A 46 -15.94 0.15 20.29
CA ARG A 46 -16.58 -1.18 20.40
C ARG A 46 -17.40 -1.57 19.17
N ASN A 47 -17.91 -0.60 18.44
CA ASN A 47 -18.70 -0.80 17.23
C ASN A 47 -18.06 -0.05 16.10
N HIS A 48 -17.59 -0.76 15.11
CA HIS A 48 -16.88 -0.19 13.98
C HIS A 48 -17.12 -1.02 12.72
N TYR A 49 -16.71 -0.54 11.57
CA TYR A 49 -16.72 -1.34 10.36
C TYR A 49 -15.74 -2.51 10.49
N ALA A 50 -16.18 -3.71 10.08
CA ALA A 50 -15.28 -4.84 9.96
C ALA A 50 -14.20 -4.53 8.91
N MET A 51 -13.00 -5.04 9.11
CA MET A 51 -11.88 -4.82 8.20
C MET A 51 -11.05 -6.08 7.99
N ILE A 52 -10.41 -6.17 6.83
CA ILE A 52 -9.46 -7.23 6.47
C ILE A 52 -8.17 -6.60 5.99
N GLY A 53 -7.04 -7.13 6.38
CA GLY A 53 -5.74 -6.63 5.93
C GLY A 53 -4.58 -7.48 6.42
N MET A 54 -3.37 -7.07 6.07
CA MET A 54 -2.16 -7.70 6.58
C MET A 54 -1.75 -7.01 7.88
N ALA A 55 -1.59 -7.80 8.94
CA ALA A 55 -1.21 -7.30 10.26
C ALA A 55 -0.20 -8.18 10.95
N TYR A 56 0.69 -7.55 11.71
CA TYR A 56 1.43 -8.19 12.79
C TYR A 56 0.61 -8.08 14.07
N VAL A 57 0.21 -9.21 14.64
CA VAL A 57 -0.67 -9.22 15.82
C VAL A 57 0.16 -9.46 17.07
N VAL A 58 0.19 -8.48 17.97
CA VAL A 58 0.92 -8.49 19.24
C VAL A 58 -0.06 -8.17 20.38
N ASP A 59 -0.03 -8.96 21.44
CA ASP A 59 -0.92 -8.78 22.59
C ASP A 59 -2.40 -8.64 22.21
N ASP A 60 -2.83 -9.46 21.26
CA ASP A 60 -4.17 -9.44 20.63
C ASP A 60 -4.54 -8.12 19.94
N TYR A 61 -3.55 -7.25 19.66
CA TYR A 61 -3.73 -6.00 18.92
C TYR A 61 -3.18 -6.12 17.48
N PRO A 62 -4.00 -5.79 16.45
CA PRO A 62 -3.57 -5.90 15.06
C PRO A 62 -2.82 -4.62 14.61
N LEU A 63 -1.50 -4.73 14.45
CA LEU A 63 -0.67 -3.69 13.84
C LEU A 63 -0.76 -3.84 12.31
N TYR A 64 -1.70 -3.14 11.69
CA TYR A 64 -1.94 -3.23 10.26
C TYR A 64 -0.87 -2.52 9.43
N TYR A 65 -0.34 -3.22 8.43
CA TYR A 65 0.46 -2.61 7.35
C TYR A 65 -0.43 -2.00 6.28
N ASP A 66 -1.52 -2.69 5.92
CA ASP A 66 -2.60 -2.27 5.04
C ASP A 66 -3.89 -2.97 5.43
N ALA A 67 -5.03 -2.31 5.19
CA ALA A 67 -6.34 -2.91 5.39
C ALA A 67 -7.39 -2.24 4.51
N THR A 68 -8.51 -2.96 4.34
CA THR A 68 -9.73 -2.49 3.69
C THR A 68 -10.91 -2.80 4.60
N ASN A 69 -11.81 -1.84 4.80
CA ASN A 69 -13.03 -2.07 5.57
C ASN A 69 -14.20 -2.57 4.69
N GLU A 70 -15.26 -2.99 5.32
CA GLU A 70 -16.46 -3.51 4.65
C GLU A 70 -17.22 -2.49 3.78
N LYS A 71 -16.87 -1.21 3.87
CA LYS A 71 -17.39 -0.15 2.99
C LYS A 71 -16.54 0.04 1.73
N GLY A 72 -15.37 -0.60 1.68
CA GLY A 72 -14.45 -0.52 0.55
C GLY A 72 -13.39 0.58 0.68
N LEU A 73 -13.37 1.30 1.80
CA LEU A 73 -12.29 2.22 2.13
C LEU A 73 -11.04 1.43 2.49
N SER A 74 -9.91 1.82 1.93
CA SER A 74 -8.62 1.12 2.07
C SER A 74 -7.52 2.07 2.48
N MET A 75 -6.56 1.56 3.26
CA MET A 75 -5.42 2.33 3.75
C MET A 75 -4.18 1.47 3.87
N ALA A 76 -3.01 2.04 3.52
CA ALA A 76 -1.71 1.43 3.72
C ALA A 76 -0.73 2.44 4.32
N GLY A 77 0.06 1.99 5.30
CA GLY A 77 1.17 2.76 5.88
C GLY A 77 2.49 2.35 5.23
N LEU A 78 3.29 3.33 4.80
CA LEU A 78 4.58 3.12 4.15
C LEU A 78 5.67 3.87 4.92
N SER A 79 6.90 3.32 4.92
CA SER A 79 8.03 3.97 5.58
C SER A 79 8.31 5.35 4.99
N PHE A 80 8.50 6.33 5.87
CA PHE A 80 8.71 7.75 5.53
C PHE A 80 9.81 8.35 6.41
N GLU A 81 10.93 7.67 6.47
CA GLU A 81 12.08 8.00 7.32
C GLU A 81 12.57 9.43 7.09
N GLU A 82 13.06 10.07 8.15
CA GLU A 82 13.57 11.45 8.18
C GLU A 82 12.54 12.54 7.82
N ASN A 83 11.37 12.20 7.28
CA ASN A 83 10.32 13.16 6.92
C ASN A 83 9.12 13.11 7.84
N ALA A 84 8.77 11.91 8.36
CA ALA A 84 7.67 11.78 9.30
C ALA A 84 7.98 12.55 10.60
N HIS A 85 7.03 13.36 11.03
CA HIS A 85 7.11 14.11 12.28
C HIS A 85 5.81 13.93 13.06
N TYR A 86 5.92 13.47 14.30
CA TYR A 86 4.79 13.30 15.20
C TYR A 86 4.88 14.27 16.35
N PHE A 87 3.74 14.64 16.91
CA PHE A 87 3.61 15.77 17.80
C PHE A 87 3.37 15.33 19.26
N PRO A 88 3.61 16.19 20.25
CA PRO A 88 3.07 16.02 21.59
C PRO A 88 1.54 15.96 21.57
N GLU A 89 0.94 15.44 22.63
CA GLU A 89 -0.52 15.48 22.82
C GLU A 89 -1.06 16.90 22.72
N ASN A 90 -2.19 17.04 22.04
CA ASN A 90 -2.92 18.30 21.90
C ASN A 90 -4.31 18.14 22.53
N GLN A 91 -4.61 18.96 23.53
CA GLN A 91 -5.88 18.92 24.27
C GLN A 91 -7.11 19.33 23.42
N GLU A 92 -6.88 20.00 22.29
CA GLU A 92 -7.94 20.49 21.39
C GLU A 92 -8.19 19.54 20.22
N LYS A 93 -7.47 18.39 20.15
CA LYS A 93 -7.52 17.45 19.04
C LYS A 93 -7.65 16.01 19.51
N GLU A 94 -8.12 15.16 18.62
CA GLU A 94 -8.10 13.71 18.78
C GLU A 94 -6.67 13.19 18.61
N ASN A 95 -6.09 12.71 19.69
CA ASN A 95 -4.72 12.19 19.69
C ASN A 95 -4.73 10.72 19.28
N VAL A 96 -4.04 10.40 18.18
CA VAL A 96 -3.95 9.04 17.63
C VAL A 96 -2.49 8.69 17.41
N THR A 97 -2.08 7.47 17.78
CA THR A 97 -0.71 7.02 17.51
C THR A 97 -0.56 6.56 16.05
N PRO A 98 0.65 6.60 15.46
CA PRO A 98 0.83 6.20 14.06
C PRO A 98 0.39 4.77 13.77
N PHE A 99 0.61 3.83 14.69
CA PHE A 99 0.24 2.43 14.53
C PHE A 99 -1.27 2.17 14.70
N GLU A 100 -2.02 3.12 15.27
CA GLU A 100 -3.47 3.05 15.43
C GLU A 100 -4.23 3.72 14.30
N LEU A 101 -3.57 4.53 13.47
CA LEU A 101 -4.25 5.37 12.49
C LEU A 101 -5.08 4.57 11.47
N ILE A 102 -4.59 3.40 11.03
CA ILE A 102 -5.32 2.51 10.11
C ILE A 102 -6.63 2.03 10.75
N PRO A 103 -6.64 1.31 11.88
CA PRO A 103 -7.89 0.85 12.48
C PRO A 103 -8.77 1.99 12.98
N TYR A 104 -8.18 3.13 13.41
CA TYR A 104 -8.93 4.30 13.85
C TYR A 104 -9.77 4.91 12.71
N LEU A 105 -9.19 5.12 11.55
CA LEU A 105 -9.90 5.69 10.41
C LEU A 105 -10.83 4.66 9.74
N LEU A 106 -10.32 3.46 9.43
CA LEU A 106 -11.12 2.43 8.75
C LEU A 106 -12.28 1.90 9.59
N GLY A 107 -12.16 1.96 10.91
CA GLY A 107 -13.24 1.57 11.81
C GLY A 107 -14.43 2.54 11.79
N GLN A 108 -14.22 3.80 11.45
CA GLN A 108 -15.21 4.85 11.62
C GLN A 108 -15.63 5.51 10.30
N CYS A 109 -14.79 5.52 9.27
CA CYS A 109 -15.05 6.18 7.99
C CYS A 109 -15.51 5.18 6.93
N ALA A 110 -16.51 5.55 6.13
CA ALA A 110 -16.99 4.76 5.01
C ALA A 110 -16.27 5.10 3.68
N ASP A 111 -15.80 6.31 3.52
CA ASP A 111 -15.13 6.79 2.31
C ASP A 111 -14.05 7.85 2.61
N VAL A 112 -13.38 8.31 1.56
CA VAL A 112 -12.28 9.28 1.67
C VAL A 112 -12.78 10.66 2.12
N ASP A 113 -14.02 11.03 1.84
CA ASP A 113 -14.57 12.33 2.26
C ASP A 113 -14.72 12.37 3.80
N GLU A 114 -15.22 11.31 4.41
CA GLU A 114 -15.29 11.17 5.88
C GLU A 114 -13.89 11.12 6.52
N VAL A 115 -12.91 10.51 5.84
CA VAL A 115 -11.51 10.52 6.32
C VAL A 115 -10.94 11.92 6.34
N GLU A 116 -11.13 12.72 5.29
CA GLU A 116 -10.61 14.11 5.24
C GLU A 116 -11.25 14.99 6.34
N GLU A 117 -12.55 14.81 6.60
CA GLU A 117 -13.24 15.50 7.70
C GLU A 117 -12.62 15.10 9.05
N MET A 118 -12.48 13.80 9.30
CA MET A 118 -11.92 13.29 10.57
C MET A 118 -10.46 13.74 10.78
N LEU A 119 -9.62 13.69 9.73
CA LEU A 119 -8.22 14.11 9.79
C LEU A 119 -8.05 15.60 10.16
N SER A 120 -9.06 16.45 9.93
CA SER A 120 -9.01 17.87 10.32
C SER A 120 -8.90 18.05 11.84
N THR A 121 -9.40 17.09 12.61
CA THR A 121 -9.39 17.09 14.08
C THR A 121 -8.29 16.21 14.69
N VAL A 122 -7.64 15.36 13.89
CA VAL A 122 -6.61 14.42 14.37
C VAL A 122 -5.27 15.10 14.61
N ASN A 123 -4.58 14.65 15.66
CA ASN A 123 -3.19 14.91 15.96
C ASN A 123 -2.44 13.58 16.07
N ILE A 124 -1.43 13.36 15.24
CA ILE A 124 -0.63 12.13 15.30
C ILE A 124 0.46 12.32 16.35
N VAL A 125 0.38 11.53 17.43
CA VAL A 125 1.25 11.67 18.59
C VAL A 125 2.50 10.80 18.53
N ASN A 126 3.57 11.31 19.15
CA ASN A 126 4.86 10.65 19.24
C ASN A 126 4.85 9.58 20.36
N GLU A 127 4.18 8.47 20.12
CA GLU A 127 4.11 7.35 21.06
C GLU A 127 4.32 6.02 20.34
N ALA A 128 5.30 5.24 20.78
CA ALA A 128 5.60 3.91 20.25
C ALA A 128 4.63 2.85 20.84
N PHE A 129 4.47 1.73 20.15
CA PHE A 129 3.65 0.63 20.63
C PHE A 129 4.23 0.05 21.96
N ASN A 130 5.51 -0.27 21.96
CA ASN A 130 6.26 -0.66 23.15
C ASN A 130 7.77 -0.45 22.91
N LYS A 131 8.63 -0.91 23.83
CA LYS A 131 10.08 -0.75 23.71
C LYS A 131 10.70 -1.63 22.61
N GLU A 132 10.07 -2.74 22.27
CA GLU A 132 10.55 -3.68 21.24
C GLU A 132 10.07 -3.29 19.85
N LEU A 133 8.95 -2.58 19.78
CA LEU A 133 8.36 -2.02 18.56
C LEU A 133 8.39 -0.49 18.64
N PRO A 134 9.52 0.11 18.23
CA PRO A 134 9.71 1.55 18.30
C PRO A 134 8.78 2.28 17.35
N LEU A 135 8.74 3.60 17.46
CA LEU A 135 7.95 4.47 16.63
C LEU A 135 8.33 4.31 15.15
N SER A 136 7.39 3.88 14.34
CA SER A 136 7.59 3.75 12.90
C SER A 136 7.30 5.08 12.21
N PRO A 137 8.26 5.64 11.44
CA PRO A 137 8.02 6.82 10.62
C PRO A 137 7.20 6.42 9.40
N LEU A 138 5.95 6.87 9.32
CA LEU A 138 5.00 6.49 8.28
C LEU A 138 4.39 7.68 7.57
N HIS A 139 3.99 7.46 6.32
CA HIS A 139 2.96 8.19 5.60
C HIS A 139 1.95 7.20 4.99
N TRP A 140 0.81 7.66 4.54
CA TRP A 140 -0.28 6.76 4.21
C TRP A 140 -0.91 7.07 2.86
N LEU A 141 -1.22 6.00 2.11
CA LEU A 141 -2.14 6.03 0.97
C LEU A 141 -3.51 5.57 1.47
N ILE A 142 -4.54 6.38 1.21
CA ILE A 142 -5.93 6.07 1.54
C ILE A 142 -6.75 6.18 0.26
N ALA A 143 -7.63 5.22 -0.01
CA ALA A 143 -8.41 5.20 -1.23
C ALA A 143 -9.77 4.52 -1.04
N ASP A 144 -10.74 5.00 -1.79
CA ASP A 144 -12.01 4.35 -2.07
C ASP A 144 -12.18 4.15 -3.59
N GLU A 145 -13.35 3.73 -4.03
CA GLU A 145 -13.62 3.52 -5.46
C GLU A 145 -13.64 4.82 -6.30
N LYS A 146 -13.72 6.00 -5.67
CA LYS A 146 -13.86 7.30 -6.34
C LYS A 146 -12.51 7.99 -6.50
N ARG A 147 -11.68 7.98 -5.44
CA ARG A 147 -10.44 8.77 -5.38
C ARG A 147 -9.44 8.21 -4.36
N SER A 148 -8.25 8.76 -4.39
CA SER A 148 -7.24 8.49 -3.36
C SER A 148 -6.56 9.76 -2.86
N ILE A 149 -6.07 9.70 -1.62
CA ILE A 149 -5.31 10.75 -0.96
C ILE A 149 -4.03 10.19 -0.36
N VAL A 150 -3.06 11.10 -0.16
CA VAL A 150 -1.85 10.83 0.63
C VAL A 150 -1.90 11.66 1.89
N VAL A 151 -1.60 11.04 3.02
CA VAL A 151 -1.51 11.68 4.33
C VAL A 151 -0.07 11.65 4.80
N GLU A 152 0.50 12.82 5.07
CA GLU A 152 1.87 13.01 5.57
C GLU A 152 1.87 13.86 6.83
N SER A 153 2.41 13.32 7.92
CA SER A 153 2.68 14.12 9.13
C SER A 153 4.10 14.68 9.03
N LEU A 154 4.20 15.95 8.74
CA LEU A 154 5.45 16.68 8.55
C LEU A 154 5.70 17.65 9.72
N ALA A 155 6.92 18.17 9.87
CA ALA A 155 7.23 19.21 10.87
C ALA A 155 6.35 20.47 10.72
N SER A 156 5.79 20.69 9.54
CA SER A 156 4.83 21.79 9.27
C SER A 156 3.37 21.44 9.57
N GLY A 157 3.10 20.27 10.15
CA GLY A 157 1.77 19.74 10.48
C GLY A 157 1.31 18.61 9.58
N LEU A 158 0.12 18.09 9.89
CA LEU A 158 -0.53 17.05 9.08
C LEU A 158 -0.94 17.63 7.72
N LYS A 159 -0.60 16.94 6.66
CA LYS A 159 -0.91 17.30 5.27
C LYS A 159 -1.72 16.21 4.61
N VAL A 160 -2.72 16.62 3.86
CA VAL A 160 -3.55 15.73 3.03
C VAL A 160 -3.44 16.22 1.58
N TYR A 161 -3.08 15.31 0.68
CA TYR A 161 -2.90 15.61 -0.74
C TYR A 161 -3.80 14.73 -1.59
N GLN A 162 -4.48 15.31 -2.58
CA GLN A 162 -5.17 14.53 -3.60
C GLN A 162 -4.14 13.74 -4.42
N ASN A 163 -4.37 12.44 -4.55
CA ASN A 163 -3.46 11.57 -5.27
C ASN A 163 -4.10 11.07 -6.57
N VAL A 164 -3.90 11.81 -7.64
CA VAL A 164 -4.45 11.46 -8.96
C VAL A 164 -3.76 10.24 -9.59
N THR A 165 -2.57 9.86 -9.12
CA THR A 165 -1.86 8.69 -9.63
C THR A 165 -2.33 7.39 -8.98
N GLY A 166 -2.89 7.46 -7.77
CA GLY A 166 -3.22 6.29 -6.97
C GLY A 166 -2.00 5.45 -6.57
N VAL A 167 -0.80 6.03 -6.56
CA VAL A 167 0.46 5.36 -6.20
C VAL A 167 1.13 6.11 -5.06
N LEU A 168 1.73 5.38 -4.14
CA LEU A 168 2.62 5.91 -3.12
C LEU A 168 3.80 4.96 -2.92
N THR A 169 5.01 5.52 -2.75
CA THR A 169 6.21 4.77 -2.38
C THR A 169 6.74 5.27 -1.02
N ASN A 170 7.96 5.71 -0.93
CA ASN A 170 8.58 6.19 0.31
C ASN A 170 9.04 7.65 0.12
N ASN A 171 10.24 8.02 0.62
CA ASN A 171 10.85 9.33 0.38
C ASN A 171 11.07 9.62 -1.12
N PRO A 172 11.09 10.88 -1.51
CA PRO A 172 10.81 12.11 -0.76
C PRO A 172 9.29 12.35 -0.53
N PRO A 173 8.90 13.46 0.14
CA PRO A 173 7.49 13.85 0.27
C PRO A 173 6.72 13.82 -1.04
N PHE A 174 5.43 13.47 -0.96
CA PHE A 174 4.59 13.18 -2.12
C PHE A 174 4.58 14.28 -3.20
N LEU A 175 4.52 15.54 -2.82
CA LEU A 175 4.56 16.63 -3.81
C LEU A 175 5.86 16.66 -4.63
N GLN A 176 6.98 16.24 -4.04
CA GLN A 176 8.25 16.14 -4.76
C GLN A 176 8.25 14.95 -5.72
N GLN A 177 7.66 13.82 -5.32
CA GLN A 177 7.48 12.68 -6.22
C GLN A 177 6.59 13.06 -7.41
N MET A 178 5.48 13.75 -7.17
CA MET A 178 4.61 14.27 -8.22
C MET A 178 5.34 15.23 -9.17
N PHE A 179 6.15 16.14 -8.62
CA PHE A 179 6.94 17.07 -9.44
C PHE A 179 7.92 16.33 -10.37
N GLN A 180 8.53 15.24 -9.89
CA GLN A 180 9.47 14.47 -10.70
C GLN A 180 8.85 13.81 -11.93
N LEU A 181 7.55 13.50 -11.93
CA LEU A 181 6.85 12.93 -13.09
C LEU A 181 6.99 13.82 -14.33
N ASN A 182 7.16 15.15 -14.16
CA ASN A 182 7.36 16.07 -15.28
C ASN A 182 8.58 15.72 -16.15
N GLN A 183 9.60 15.09 -15.58
CA GLN A 183 10.80 14.69 -16.31
C GLN A 183 10.53 13.53 -17.28
N TYR A 184 9.41 12.81 -17.11
CA TYR A 184 9.07 11.60 -17.84
C TYR A 184 7.91 11.80 -18.83
N MET A 185 7.48 13.04 -19.08
CA MET A 185 6.35 13.36 -20.00
C MET A 185 6.55 12.86 -21.41
N ALA A 186 7.80 12.65 -21.84
CA ALA A 186 8.12 12.13 -23.17
C ALA A 186 7.98 10.60 -23.29
N LEU A 187 7.83 9.89 -22.19
CA LEU A 187 7.67 8.44 -22.21
C LEU A 187 6.29 8.06 -22.75
N SER A 188 6.27 6.99 -23.54
CA SER A 188 5.06 6.48 -24.16
C SER A 188 5.09 4.95 -24.28
N LYS A 189 3.93 4.32 -24.32
CA LYS A 189 3.78 2.91 -24.73
C LYS A 189 3.94 2.72 -26.23
N GLU A 190 3.83 3.81 -27.02
CA GLU A 190 3.92 3.79 -28.47
C GLU A 190 5.38 3.83 -28.95
N LEU A 191 5.64 3.43 -30.18
CA LEU A 191 6.96 3.53 -30.78
C LEU A 191 7.33 5.01 -31.02
N PRO A 192 8.60 5.40 -30.74
CA PRO A 192 9.02 6.78 -30.90
C PRO A 192 9.19 7.16 -32.37
N THR A 193 8.98 8.44 -32.67
CA THR A 193 9.43 9.09 -33.91
C THR A 193 10.71 9.84 -33.67
N ASN A 194 11.54 9.99 -34.73
CA ASN A 194 12.79 10.73 -34.63
C ASN A 194 12.54 12.24 -34.49
N HIS A 195 12.48 12.73 -33.26
CA HIS A 195 12.47 14.17 -32.94
C HIS A 195 13.87 14.69 -32.55
N PHE A 196 14.86 13.81 -32.40
CA PHE A 196 16.19 14.17 -31.94
C PHE A 196 16.97 14.92 -33.02
N ALA A 197 17.03 14.35 -34.22
CA ALA A 197 17.75 14.95 -35.35
C ALA A 197 17.09 14.53 -36.66
N PRO A 198 16.20 15.37 -37.28
CA PRO A 198 15.47 14.99 -38.45
C PRO A 198 16.35 14.62 -39.66
N ASN A 199 17.57 15.17 -39.73
CA ASN A 199 18.52 14.93 -40.81
C ASN A 199 19.40 13.67 -40.59
N ILE A 200 19.29 12.99 -39.44
CA ILE A 200 19.98 11.74 -39.17
C ILE A 200 18.99 10.60 -39.32
N PRO A 201 19.25 9.57 -40.13
CA PRO A 201 18.32 8.44 -40.35
C PRO A 201 18.34 7.49 -39.16
N LEU A 202 17.69 7.88 -38.04
CA LEU A 202 17.50 7.03 -36.89
C LEU A 202 16.27 6.15 -37.07
N ALA A 203 16.39 4.87 -36.72
CA ALA A 203 15.34 3.89 -36.89
C ALA A 203 14.99 3.21 -35.55
N VAL A 204 13.73 2.83 -35.40
CA VAL A 204 13.28 1.97 -34.32
C VAL A 204 13.87 0.57 -34.52
N TYR A 205 14.60 0.07 -33.54
CA TYR A 205 15.24 -1.27 -33.57
C TYR A 205 14.54 -2.29 -32.64
N SER A 206 13.64 -1.85 -31.75
CA SER A 206 12.96 -2.73 -30.81
C SER A 206 11.59 -2.17 -30.41
N ARG A 207 10.65 -3.06 -30.08
CA ARG A 207 9.41 -2.69 -29.40
C ARG A 207 9.72 -2.19 -27.99
N GLY A 208 8.84 -1.34 -27.43
CA GLY A 208 9.01 -0.76 -26.09
C GLY A 208 9.95 0.45 -26.04
N MET A 209 10.53 0.89 -27.16
CA MET A 209 11.44 2.04 -27.20
C MET A 209 10.79 3.37 -26.79
N GLY A 210 9.46 3.48 -26.80
CA GLY A 210 8.77 4.66 -26.29
C GLY A 210 8.95 4.88 -24.78
N ALA A 211 9.32 3.83 -24.06
CA ALA A 211 9.64 3.89 -22.63
C ALA A 211 11.16 3.99 -22.35
N LEU A 212 11.99 4.34 -23.34
CA LEU A 212 13.43 4.59 -23.10
C LEU A 212 13.62 5.74 -22.10
N GLY A 213 14.36 5.44 -21.02
CA GLY A 213 14.53 6.35 -19.89
C GLY A 213 13.60 6.11 -18.71
N LEU A 214 12.66 5.15 -18.82
CA LEU A 214 11.92 4.69 -17.64
C LEU A 214 12.92 4.13 -16.63
N PRO A 215 12.96 4.64 -15.36
CA PRO A 215 13.98 4.25 -14.41
C PRO A 215 13.86 2.77 -14.05
N GLY A 216 14.99 2.08 -13.96
CA GLY A 216 15.05 0.64 -13.69
C GLY A 216 15.56 0.27 -12.30
N ASP A 217 16.12 1.23 -11.57
CA ASP A 217 16.58 1.01 -10.20
C ASP A 217 15.42 0.91 -9.19
N LEU A 218 15.75 0.47 -7.98
CA LEU A 218 14.76 0.16 -6.93
C LEU A 218 14.60 1.28 -5.89
N SER A 219 15.16 2.48 -6.14
CA SER A 219 14.92 3.64 -5.29
C SER A 219 13.43 4.01 -5.25
N SER A 220 13.02 4.69 -4.20
CA SER A 220 11.63 5.08 -3.98
C SER A 220 11.06 5.87 -5.16
N THR A 221 11.80 6.86 -5.65
CA THR A 221 11.36 7.71 -6.77
C THR A 221 11.28 6.95 -8.08
N SER A 222 12.22 6.05 -8.34
CA SER A 222 12.21 5.20 -9.54
C SER A 222 11.05 4.21 -9.52
N ARG A 223 10.77 3.61 -8.37
CA ARG A 223 9.58 2.74 -8.19
C ARG A 223 8.28 3.52 -8.34
N PHE A 224 8.21 4.75 -7.83
CA PHE A 224 7.03 5.62 -8.03
C PHE A 224 6.77 5.87 -9.51
N VAL A 225 7.77 6.35 -10.26
CA VAL A 225 7.64 6.60 -11.70
C VAL A 225 7.25 5.33 -12.47
N ARG A 226 7.91 4.18 -12.18
CA ARG A 226 7.59 2.90 -12.84
C ARG A 226 6.19 2.41 -12.52
N ALA A 227 5.77 2.48 -11.24
CA ALA A 227 4.44 2.04 -10.85
C ALA A 227 3.34 2.92 -11.49
N VAL A 228 3.54 4.25 -11.51
CA VAL A 228 2.63 5.17 -12.20
C VAL A 228 2.57 4.85 -13.69
N PHE A 229 3.71 4.73 -14.38
CA PHE A 229 3.76 4.42 -15.80
C PHE A 229 3.10 3.08 -16.12
N ALA A 230 3.42 2.03 -15.36
CA ALA A 230 2.84 0.70 -15.54
C ALA A 230 1.32 0.72 -15.33
N LYS A 231 0.85 1.36 -14.25
CA LYS A 231 -0.57 1.46 -13.91
C LYS A 231 -1.37 2.22 -14.97
N GLU A 232 -0.92 3.40 -15.35
CA GLU A 232 -1.65 4.30 -16.29
C GLU A 232 -1.64 3.76 -17.73
N ASN A 233 -0.68 2.93 -18.11
CA ASN A 233 -0.60 2.30 -19.41
C ASN A 233 -1.08 0.84 -19.43
N SER A 234 -1.55 0.32 -18.30
CA SER A 234 -2.08 -1.05 -18.18
C SER A 234 -3.35 -1.22 -19.01
N VAL A 235 -3.46 -2.40 -19.60
CA VAL A 235 -4.69 -2.86 -20.29
C VAL A 235 -5.00 -4.26 -19.78
N CYS A 236 -6.20 -4.45 -19.25
CA CYS A 236 -6.72 -5.77 -18.87
C CYS A 236 -8.22 -5.83 -19.10
N GLY A 237 -8.78 -7.04 -19.05
CA GLY A 237 -10.23 -7.21 -19.01
C GLY A 237 -10.83 -6.71 -17.69
N THR A 238 -12.16 -6.68 -17.63
CA THR A 238 -12.90 -6.15 -16.48
C THR A 238 -13.22 -7.22 -15.43
N GLY A 239 -13.01 -8.51 -15.76
CA GLY A 239 -13.23 -9.61 -14.84
C GLY A 239 -12.27 -9.58 -13.64
N ASP A 240 -12.71 -10.10 -12.49
CA ASP A 240 -11.89 -10.11 -11.27
C ASP A 240 -10.53 -10.79 -11.47
N SER A 241 -10.52 -11.98 -12.08
CA SER A 241 -9.28 -12.74 -12.30
C SER A 241 -8.26 -11.97 -13.14
N GLU A 242 -8.73 -11.26 -14.18
CA GLU A 242 -7.90 -10.46 -15.06
C GLU A 242 -7.38 -9.22 -14.31
N SER A 243 -8.25 -8.55 -13.56
CA SER A 243 -7.91 -7.35 -12.78
C SER A 243 -6.92 -7.68 -11.67
N ILE A 244 -7.12 -8.78 -10.93
CA ILE A 244 -6.19 -9.25 -9.89
C ILE A 244 -4.84 -9.61 -10.49
N SER A 245 -4.83 -10.35 -11.62
CA SER A 245 -3.60 -10.70 -12.33
C SER A 245 -2.85 -9.44 -12.76
N GLN A 246 -3.54 -8.47 -13.38
CA GLN A 246 -2.94 -7.21 -13.81
C GLN A 246 -2.41 -6.40 -12.63
N PHE A 247 -3.12 -6.38 -11.51
CA PHE A 247 -2.68 -5.71 -10.28
C PHE A 247 -1.34 -6.25 -9.80
N PHE A 248 -1.19 -7.58 -9.74
CA PHE A 248 0.08 -8.20 -9.36
C PHE A 248 1.18 -7.98 -10.41
N HIS A 249 0.87 -7.84 -11.70
CA HIS A 249 1.85 -7.46 -12.72
C HIS A 249 2.35 -6.03 -12.53
N ILE A 250 1.48 -5.09 -12.15
CA ILE A 250 1.89 -3.70 -11.85
C ILE A 250 2.83 -3.69 -10.64
N LEU A 251 2.47 -4.37 -9.55
CA LEU A 251 3.33 -4.49 -8.37
C LEU A 251 4.63 -5.23 -8.68
N GLY A 252 4.58 -6.27 -9.53
CA GLY A 252 5.75 -7.03 -9.98
C GLY A 252 6.79 -6.20 -10.70
N ALA A 253 6.37 -5.10 -11.36
CA ALA A 253 7.31 -4.17 -12.00
C ALA A 253 8.24 -3.45 -11.01
N VAL A 254 7.91 -3.44 -9.72
CA VAL A 254 8.63 -2.74 -8.64
C VAL A 254 8.93 -3.64 -7.43
N GLU A 255 8.90 -4.97 -7.61
CA GLU A 255 9.30 -5.93 -6.58
C GLU A 255 10.79 -5.86 -6.28
N GLN A 256 11.14 -6.05 -5.01
CA GLN A 256 12.50 -6.14 -4.52
C GLN A 256 12.97 -7.61 -4.57
N GLN A 257 13.97 -7.91 -5.39
CA GLN A 257 14.58 -9.23 -5.45
C GLN A 257 15.80 -9.31 -4.53
N ARG A 258 15.94 -10.44 -3.82
CA ARG A 258 17.06 -10.69 -2.92
C ARG A 258 18.39 -10.53 -3.66
N GLY A 259 19.27 -9.71 -3.11
CA GLY A 259 20.59 -9.44 -3.65
C GLY A 259 20.72 -8.11 -4.39
N LEU A 260 19.60 -7.42 -4.73
CA LEU A 260 19.67 -6.15 -5.46
C LEU A 260 19.75 -4.94 -4.53
N VAL A 261 19.24 -5.02 -3.30
CA VAL A 261 19.32 -3.95 -2.30
C VAL A 261 19.92 -4.50 -1.02
N HIS A 262 21.17 -4.11 -0.75
CA HIS A 262 21.92 -4.55 0.42
C HIS A 262 21.66 -3.62 1.61
N MET A 263 21.30 -4.19 2.74
CA MET A 263 20.93 -3.48 3.98
C MET A 263 22.06 -3.50 5.04
N GLY A 264 23.21 -4.07 4.73
CA GLY A 264 24.28 -4.36 5.68
C GLY A 264 24.19 -5.78 6.28
N ASP A 265 25.24 -6.27 6.92
CA ASP A 265 25.28 -7.55 7.64
C ASP A 265 24.72 -8.77 6.88
N ASN A 266 24.96 -8.85 5.57
CA ASN A 266 24.41 -9.88 4.67
C ASN A 266 22.88 -9.92 4.62
N LYS A 267 22.19 -8.82 4.98
CA LYS A 267 20.76 -8.65 4.81
C LYS A 267 20.46 -7.96 3.50
N TYR A 268 19.38 -8.37 2.88
CA TYR A 268 18.89 -7.82 1.63
C TYR A 268 17.42 -7.46 1.78
N GLU A 269 17.03 -6.33 1.23
CA GLU A 269 15.61 -6.00 1.13
C GLU A 269 14.94 -6.89 0.09
N ILE A 270 13.78 -7.43 0.44
CA ILE A 270 12.93 -8.25 -0.42
C ILE A 270 11.48 -7.79 -0.31
N THR A 271 10.69 -8.04 -1.33
CA THR A 271 9.24 -7.92 -1.22
C THR A 271 8.71 -9.11 -0.43
N VAL A 272 8.53 -8.94 0.88
CA VAL A 272 8.06 -9.99 1.81
C VAL A 272 6.72 -10.54 1.35
N TYR A 273 5.78 -9.64 1.00
CA TYR A 273 4.53 -9.99 0.35
C TYR A 273 4.08 -8.89 -0.63
N SER A 274 3.28 -9.31 -1.62
CA SER A 274 2.44 -8.41 -2.41
C SER A 274 0.98 -8.69 -2.08
N SER A 275 0.17 -7.64 -1.91
CA SER A 275 -1.27 -7.77 -1.62
C SER A 275 -2.14 -7.09 -2.68
N CYS A 276 -3.39 -7.55 -2.77
CA CYS A 276 -4.44 -6.98 -3.60
C CYS A 276 -5.80 -7.27 -2.96
N CYS A 277 -6.54 -6.26 -2.54
CA CYS A 277 -7.91 -6.43 -2.06
C CYS A 277 -8.90 -5.99 -3.14
N ASN A 278 -9.87 -6.85 -3.50
CA ASN A 278 -11.08 -6.39 -4.17
C ASN A 278 -11.95 -5.72 -3.10
N THR A 279 -11.98 -4.40 -3.10
CA THR A 279 -12.54 -3.61 -2.02
C THR A 279 -14.06 -3.73 -1.91
N LYS A 280 -14.74 -3.97 -3.03
CA LYS A 280 -16.19 -4.19 -3.08
C LYS A 280 -16.60 -5.57 -2.58
N LYS A 281 -15.78 -6.59 -2.87
CA LYS A 281 -16.06 -7.98 -2.49
C LYS A 281 -15.46 -8.37 -1.14
N GLY A 282 -14.62 -7.52 -0.54
CA GLY A 282 -13.96 -7.82 0.72
C GLY A 282 -13.05 -9.05 0.64
N VAL A 283 -12.43 -9.30 -0.52
CA VAL A 283 -11.53 -10.44 -0.72
C VAL A 283 -10.11 -9.93 -0.83
N TYR A 284 -9.29 -10.36 0.10
CA TYR A 284 -7.88 -10.01 0.21
C TYR A 284 -7.02 -11.11 -0.41
N TYR A 285 -6.27 -10.79 -1.46
CA TYR A 285 -5.36 -11.68 -2.16
C TYR A 285 -3.93 -11.30 -1.82
N TYR A 286 -3.05 -12.31 -1.75
CA TYR A 286 -1.62 -12.08 -1.52
C TYR A 286 -0.77 -13.14 -2.20
N LYS A 287 0.49 -12.81 -2.42
CA LYS A 287 1.61 -13.73 -2.67
C LYS A 287 2.77 -13.34 -1.77
N THR A 288 3.65 -14.28 -1.43
CA THR A 288 4.86 -14.01 -0.64
C THR A 288 6.10 -14.14 -1.51
N TYR A 289 7.25 -13.70 -0.99
CA TYR A 289 8.52 -13.86 -1.70
C TYR A 289 8.81 -15.33 -2.06
N ASP A 290 8.54 -16.22 -1.13
CA ASP A 290 8.84 -17.66 -1.29
C ASP A 290 7.66 -18.46 -1.86
N ASN A 291 6.50 -17.83 -2.14
CA ASN A 291 5.35 -18.46 -2.80
C ASN A 291 4.66 -17.49 -3.76
N SER A 292 4.87 -17.72 -5.05
CA SER A 292 4.29 -16.89 -6.12
C SER A 292 2.82 -17.22 -6.43
N GLN A 293 2.25 -18.29 -5.85
CA GLN A 293 0.83 -18.59 -6.01
C GLN A 293 -0.02 -17.56 -5.26
N ILE A 294 -1.01 -16.99 -5.95
CA ILE A 294 -1.97 -16.09 -5.33
C ILE A 294 -2.88 -16.88 -4.39
N THR A 295 -2.95 -16.44 -3.14
CA THR A 295 -3.83 -16.96 -2.10
C THR A 295 -4.86 -15.91 -1.74
N GLY A 296 -6.12 -16.29 -1.50
CA GLY A 296 -7.22 -15.35 -1.20
C GLY A 296 -7.91 -15.67 0.12
N VAL A 297 -8.31 -14.62 0.85
CA VAL A 297 -9.14 -14.67 2.06
C VAL A 297 -10.35 -13.77 1.85
N ASP A 298 -11.54 -14.34 2.00
CA ASP A 298 -12.82 -13.64 1.88
C ASP A 298 -13.34 -13.28 3.28
N MET A 299 -13.39 -11.98 3.60
CA MET A 299 -13.83 -11.54 4.92
C MET A 299 -15.29 -11.93 5.24
N TYR A 300 -16.15 -12.03 4.22
CA TYR A 300 -17.56 -12.38 4.41
C TYR A 300 -17.79 -13.86 4.69
N LYS A 301 -16.74 -14.69 4.59
CA LYS A 301 -16.75 -16.08 5.07
C LYS A 301 -16.36 -16.23 6.52
N THR A 302 -16.11 -15.13 7.22
CA THR A 302 -15.87 -15.07 8.67
C THR A 302 -17.08 -14.53 9.40
N ASN A 303 -17.15 -14.78 10.72
CA ASN A 303 -18.15 -14.13 11.57
C ASN A 303 -17.77 -12.68 11.82
N LEU A 304 -18.35 -11.75 11.04
CA LEU A 304 -18.07 -10.32 11.15
C LEU A 304 -18.71 -9.65 12.38
N ASP A 305 -19.59 -10.33 13.08
CA ASP A 305 -20.20 -9.84 14.34
C ASP A 305 -19.51 -10.42 15.59
N GLY A 306 -18.37 -11.08 15.42
CA GLY A 306 -17.53 -11.61 16.49
C GLY A 306 -16.85 -10.50 17.31
N GLN A 307 -16.18 -10.93 18.39
CA GLN A 307 -15.43 -10.05 19.30
C GLN A 307 -13.92 -10.36 19.34
N SER A 308 -13.46 -11.29 18.51
CA SER A 308 -12.05 -11.71 18.46
C SER A 308 -11.52 -11.64 17.04
N LEU A 309 -10.24 -11.36 16.91
CA LEU A 309 -9.55 -11.39 15.62
C LEU A 309 -9.60 -12.77 14.98
N VAL A 310 -9.77 -12.82 13.65
CA VAL A 310 -9.63 -14.06 12.89
C VAL A 310 -8.37 -13.94 12.02
N ARG A 311 -7.40 -14.85 12.24
CA ARG A 311 -6.07 -14.77 11.63
C ARG A 311 -5.84 -15.93 10.68
N TYR A 312 -5.28 -15.63 9.52
CA TYR A 312 -4.88 -16.60 8.49
C TYR A 312 -3.38 -16.44 8.26
N PRO A 313 -2.55 -17.37 8.81
CA PRO A 313 -1.10 -17.36 8.58
C PRO A 313 -0.78 -17.40 7.09
N LEU A 314 0.31 -16.75 6.68
CA LEU A 314 0.71 -16.72 5.29
C LEU A 314 1.17 -18.09 4.79
N VAL A 315 0.75 -18.45 3.58
CA VAL A 315 1.26 -19.62 2.87
C VAL A 315 2.59 -19.21 2.20
N SER A 316 3.70 -19.50 2.88
CA SER A 316 5.05 -19.08 2.44
C SER A 316 5.79 -20.15 1.64
N SER A 317 5.39 -21.42 1.73
CA SER A 317 6.05 -22.48 0.94
C SER A 317 5.55 -22.49 -0.52
N GLN A 318 6.50 -22.47 -1.48
CA GLN A 318 6.19 -22.45 -2.91
C GLN A 318 5.24 -23.59 -3.31
N GLN A 319 4.11 -23.23 -3.87
CA GLN A 319 3.13 -24.16 -4.42
C GLN A 319 3.37 -24.32 -5.93
N ILE A 320 3.69 -25.55 -6.35
CA ILE A 320 3.89 -25.88 -7.77
C ILE A 320 2.78 -26.82 -8.22
N ARG A 321 2.01 -26.40 -9.22
CA ARG A 321 1.01 -27.26 -9.86
C ARG A 321 1.66 -28.05 -10.98
N TRP A 322 1.77 -29.36 -10.79
CA TRP A 322 2.25 -30.29 -11.82
C TRP A 322 1.13 -30.60 -12.82
N GLN A 323 1.41 -30.54 -14.11
CA GLN A 323 0.42 -30.86 -15.16
C GLN A 323 0.45 -32.31 -15.60
N ASN A 324 1.50 -33.02 -15.27
CA ASN A 324 1.78 -34.40 -15.72
C ASN A 324 1.70 -35.45 -14.60
N VAL A 325 0.90 -35.19 -13.57
CA VAL A 325 0.59 -36.11 -12.46
C VAL A 325 -0.88 -36.46 -12.46
#